data_db326f0626a4ef06ed50f462721bd7a6
#
_entry.id   db326f0626a4ef06ed50f462721bd7a6
#
_cell.length_a   1.000
_cell.length_b   1.000
_cell.length_c   1.000
_cell.angle_alpha   90.00
_cell.angle_beta   90.00
_cell.angle_gamma   90.00
#
_symmetry.space_group_name_H-M   'P 1'
#
loop_
_entity.id
_entity.type
_entity.pdbx_description
1 polymer ?
#
loop_
_entity_poly.entity_id
_entity_poly.type
_entity_poly.pdbx_seq_one_letter_code
_entity_poly.pdbx_strand_id
1 'polypeptide(L)'
;MSKNRIKGIKYMRGAYFNLVVILFSTLFSVSAVQGASRIKDIASFEGIRENLLVGYGLVVGLNNTGDTLANGHFTKQSLLAMLERLGVKPTETGLTSKNVAAVIVTSSLPGFARQGNRIDVVISALGDSSNLLGGTLLVTPLLGADGEVYAVAQGQVAVGGFSAGGAAETVTKGVPTSARIANGGIVEREVGFELAALKKVRVTLRNPDFTTARRLAQAVNAFLGTNAARPSDPGTVELRIPRGYEDNVVGLLTDIEQLRIEPDQVARIVIDEQSGTIVMGENVKISTVAIAQGSLTIRVSEAAQVSQPGPFAEAGETAEVARTDVQVDEGAEKKFALVERGVSLQDLVNGLNALGIGPRDLITILQAIKYAGALQADIVVM
;
A
#
# COMPACT_ATOMS: atom_id res chain seq x y z
N MET A 1 33.89 -63.77 -36.03
CA MET A 1 33.14 -63.32 -34.84
C MET A 1 33.44 -61.83 -34.51
N SER A 2 33.38 -60.88 -35.43
CA SER A 2 33.76 -59.49 -35.14
C SER A 2 32.79 -58.38 -35.65
N LYS A 3 31.68 -58.69 -36.32
CA LYS A 3 30.78 -57.64 -36.87
C LYS A 3 29.59 -57.30 -35.97
N ASN A 4 29.26 -58.10 -34.95
CA ASN A 4 28.06 -57.84 -34.10
C ASN A 4 28.34 -56.98 -32.86
N ARG A 5 29.59 -56.76 -32.45
CA ARG A 5 29.93 -55.86 -31.30
C ARG A 5 29.83 -54.37 -31.61
N ILE A 6 30.03 -53.99 -32.89
CA ILE A 6 30.06 -52.55 -33.26
C ILE A 6 28.64 -51.96 -33.41
N LYS A 7 27.61 -52.77 -33.72
CA LYS A 7 26.23 -52.31 -33.84
C LYS A 7 25.60 -51.99 -32.48
N GLY A 8 25.92 -52.76 -31.40
CA GLY A 8 25.40 -52.51 -30.05
C GLY A 8 25.85 -51.21 -29.44
N ILE A 9 27.10 -50.78 -29.71
CA ILE A 9 27.66 -49.54 -29.14
C ILE A 9 27.03 -48.29 -29.79
N LYS A 10 26.64 -48.31 -31.05
CA LYS A 10 25.95 -47.19 -31.73
C LYS A 10 24.51 -47.00 -31.21
N TYR A 11 23.79 -48.08 -30.91
CA TYR A 11 22.44 -47.98 -30.35
C TYR A 11 22.43 -47.49 -28.91
N MET A 12 23.40 -47.89 -28.08
CA MET A 12 23.53 -47.40 -26.72
C MET A 12 23.88 -45.91 -26.65
N ARG A 13 24.77 -45.40 -27.53
CA ARG A 13 25.11 -43.98 -27.62
C ARG A 13 23.92 -43.12 -28.03
N GLY A 14 23.06 -43.59 -28.96
CA GLY A 14 21.83 -42.90 -29.36
C GLY A 14 20.80 -42.85 -28.23
N ALA A 15 20.63 -43.96 -27.47
CA ALA A 15 19.71 -43.99 -26.33
C ALA A 15 20.15 -43.07 -25.19
N TYR A 16 21.43 -42.99 -24.85
CA TYR A 16 21.95 -42.07 -23.86
C TYR A 16 21.83 -40.61 -24.30
N PHE A 17 22.04 -40.31 -25.57
CA PHE A 17 21.91 -38.96 -26.10
C PHE A 17 20.43 -38.48 -26.02
N ASN A 18 19.50 -39.32 -26.43
CA ASN A 18 18.08 -39.01 -26.29
C ASN A 18 17.60 -38.90 -24.83
N LEU A 19 18.13 -39.73 -23.92
CA LEU A 19 17.81 -39.65 -22.51
C LEU A 19 18.34 -38.34 -21.87
N VAL A 20 19.53 -37.90 -22.26
CA VAL A 20 20.13 -36.62 -21.80
C VAL A 20 19.36 -35.43 -22.36
N VAL A 21 18.90 -35.47 -23.62
CA VAL A 21 18.11 -34.41 -24.23
C VAL A 21 16.74 -34.30 -23.57
N ILE A 22 16.09 -35.44 -23.25
CA ILE A 22 14.81 -35.46 -22.53
C ILE A 22 14.99 -34.94 -21.10
N LEU A 23 16.08 -35.33 -20.40
CA LEU A 23 16.39 -34.85 -19.05
C LEU A 23 16.72 -33.34 -19.03
N PHE A 24 17.37 -32.83 -20.09
CA PHE A 24 17.67 -31.40 -20.21
C PHE A 24 16.44 -30.56 -20.60
N SER A 25 15.49 -31.15 -21.34
CA SER A 25 14.24 -30.49 -21.71
C SER A 25 13.29 -30.35 -20.51
N THR A 26 13.32 -31.27 -19.52
CA THR A 26 12.49 -31.17 -18.31
C THR A 26 13.03 -30.17 -17.27
N LEU A 27 14.32 -29.79 -17.34
CA LEU A 27 14.91 -28.80 -16.43
C LEU A 27 14.61 -27.32 -16.80
N PHE A 28 14.10 -27.06 -17.99
CA PHE A 28 13.84 -25.69 -18.47
C PHE A 28 12.38 -25.24 -18.42
N SER A 29 11.52 -25.95 -17.67
CA SER A 29 10.21 -25.38 -17.32
C SER A 29 10.41 -24.34 -16.22
N VAL A 30 11.03 -23.21 -16.56
CA VAL A 30 10.96 -21.98 -15.73
C VAL A 30 9.51 -21.52 -15.80
N SER A 31 8.69 -22.01 -14.85
CA SER A 31 7.40 -21.40 -14.61
C SER A 31 7.66 -19.94 -14.26
N ALA A 32 7.27 -19.03 -15.13
CA ALA A 32 7.21 -17.62 -14.80
C ALA A 32 6.39 -17.51 -13.51
N VAL A 33 7.04 -17.15 -12.41
CA VAL A 33 6.36 -16.85 -11.15
C VAL A 33 5.64 -15.55 -11.38
N GLN A 34 4.44 -15.65 -11.93
CA GLN A 34 3.54 -14.51 -12.01
C GLN A 34 3.22 -14.09 -10.57
N GLY A 35 3.25 -12.80 -10.31
CA GLY A 35 3.10 -12.21 -8.98
C GLY A 35 1.71 -12.39 -8.39
N ALA A 36 1.29 -13.65 -8.15
CA ALA A 36 0.01 -13.96 -7.53
C ALA A 36 0.01 -13.50 -6.07
N SER A 37 -0.84 -12.53 -5.75
CA SER A 37 -1.04 -12.00 -4.40
C SER A 37 -2.18 -12.73 -3.71
N ARG A 38 -2.11 -12.87 -2.37
CA ARG A 38 -3.22 -13.42 -1.60
C ARG A 38 -4.34 -12.40 -1.50
N ILE A 39 -5.60 -12.88 -1.41
CA ILE A 39 -6.76 -11.99 -1.27
C ILE A 39 -6.60 -11.04 -0.08
N LYS A 40 -6.08 -11.50 1.07
CA LYS A 40 -5.85 -10.67 2.25
C LYS A 40 -4.88 -9.50 2.04
N ASP A 41 -3.97 -9.61 1.07
CA ASP A 41 -2.97 -8.59 0.80
C ASP A 41 -3.55 -7.46 -0.08
N ILE A 42 -4.61 -7.74 -0.85
CA ILE A 42 -5.21 -6.83 -1.84
C ILE A 42 -6.65 -6.42 -1.53
N ALA A 43 -7.30 -7.08 -0.56
CA ALA A 43 -8.69 -6.82 -0.19
C ALA A 43 -8.87 -6.78 1.32
N SER A 44 -10.01 -6.23 1.75
CA SER A 44 -10.47 -6.19 3.14
C SER A 44 -11.90 -6.69 3.21
N PHE A 45 -12.26 -7.35 4.31
CA PHE A 45 -13.62 -7.81 4.55
C PHE A 45 -14.44 -6.78 5.30
N GLU A 46 -15.74 -6.73 5.01
CA GLU A 46 -16.68 -5.86 5.72
C GLU A 46 -16.65 -6.12 7.23
N GLY A 47 -16.71 -5.04 8.01
CA GLY A 47 -16.67 -5.11 9.48
C GLY A 47 -15.26 -5.12 10.09
N ILE A 48 -14.21 -5.33 9.30
CA ILE A 48 -12.81 -5.28 9.75
C ILE A 48 -12.24 -3.86 9.55
N ARG A 49 -12.98 -2.84 9.97
CA ARG A 49 -12.45 -1.47 9.95
C ARG A 49 -12.13 -1.01 11.38
N GLU A 50 -11.11 -0.23 11.51
CA GLU A 50 -10.81 0.48 12.74
C GLU A 50 -11.78 1.67 12.89
N ASN A 51 -12.25 1.90 14.10
CA ASN A 51 -13.06 3.04 14.45
C ASN A 51 -12.20 4.03 15.23
N LEU A 52 -12.19 5.28 14.78
CA LEU A 52 -11.44 6.33 15.45
C LEU A 52 -12.21 6.80 16.68
N LEU A 53 -11.52 6.84 17.81
CA LEU A 53 -12.03 7.36 19.06
C LEU A 53 -11.35 8.69 19.40
N VAL A 54 -12.11 9.60 19.99
CA VAL A 54 -11.61 10.88 20.44
C VAL A 54 -12.11 11.16 21.87
N GLY A 55 -11.27 11.75 22.70
CA GLY A 55 -11.62 12.17 24.04
C GLY A 55 -10.94 13.48 24.40
N TYR A 56 -11.49 14.13 25.39
CA TYR A 56 -10.89 15.30 26.04
C TYR A 56 -10.49 14.92 27.44
N GLY A 57 -9.23 15.18 27.81
CA GLY A 57 -8.69 14.80 29.12
C GLY A 57 -7.74 15.84 29.70
N LEU A 58 -7.25 15.53 30.89
CA LEU A 58 -6.25 16.33 31.62
C LEU A 58 -5.02 15.46 31.89
N VAL A 59 -3.86 16.00 31.61
CA VAL A 59 -2.57 15.46 32.06
C VAL A 59 -2.11 16.25 33.27
N VAL A 60 -1.79 15.55 34.34
CA VAL A 60 -1.34 16.13 35.62
C VAL A 60 0.07 15.67 35.97
N GLY A 61 0.69 16.34 36.94
CA GLY A 61 2.03 15.99 37.42
C GLY A 61 3.16 16.55 36.54
N LEU A 62 2.86 17.56 35.71
CA LEU A 62 3.86 18.24 34.88
C LEU A 62 4.75 19.12 35.75
N ASN A 63 6.04 19.25 35.37
CA ASN A 63 7.00 20.05 36.10
C ASN A 63 7.08 21.48 35.53
N ASN A 64 6.09 22.31 35.85
CA ASN A 64 5.97 23.70 35.37
C ASN A 64 5.86 23.87 33.82
N THR A 65 5.54 22.77 33.12
CA THR A 65 5.43 22.74 31.65
C THR A 65 4.00 22.67 31.15
N GLY A 66 3.03 22.64 32.05
CA GLY A 66 1.60 22.59 31.74
C GLY A 66 1.03 23.96 31.32
N ASP A 67 -0.30 23.97 31.16
CA ASP A 67 -1.03 25.16 30.73
C ASP A 67 -1.01 26.28 31.77
N THR A 68 -0.98 27.53 31.28
CA THR A 68 -1.15 28.70 32.09
C THR A 68 -2.61 28.89 32.43
N LEU A 69 -3.03 28.47 33.63
CA LEU A 69 -4.45 28.49 34.05
C LEU A 69 -5.07 29.92 34.04
N ALA A 70 -4.27 30.95 34.09
CA ALA A 70 -4.75 32.35 34.01
C ALA A 70 -5.37 32.66 32.63
N ASN A 71 -4.85 32.05 31.55
CA ASN A 71 -5.29 32.23 30.17
C ASN A 71 -6.11 31.03 29.64
N GLY A 72 -5.94 29.87 30.25
CA GLY A 72 -6.60 28.61 29.86
C GLY A 72 -7.94 28.40 30.55
N HIS A 73 -8.98 29.16 30.16
CA HIS A 73 -10.31 29.07 30.80
C HIS A 73 -10.88 27.65 30.76
N PHE A 74 -10.75 26.93 29.67
CA PHE A 74 -11.26 25.55 29.54
C PHE A 74 -10.47 24.56 30.38
N THR A 75 -9.14 24.69 30.50
CA THR A 75 -8.30 23.83 31.36
C THR A 75 -8.66 24.04 32.82
N LYS A 76 -8.84 25.30 33.24
CA LYS A 76 -9.27 25.66 34.60
C LYS A 76 -10.65 25.10 34.91
N GLN A 77 -11.64 25.30 34.05
CA GLN A 77 -13.00 24.81 34.23
C GLN A 77 -13.06 23.26 34.31
N SER A 78 -12.29 22.57 33.44
CA SER A 78 -12.21 21.11 33.45
C SER A 78 -11.59 20.56 34.74
N LEU A 79 -10.55 21.23 35.24
CA LEU A 79 -9.89 20.87 36.49
C LEU A 79 -10.86 21.06 37.68
N LEU A 80 -11.59 22.18 37.71
CA LEU A 80 -12.60 22.44 38.74
C LEU A 80 -13.71 21.37 38.73
N ALA A 81 -14.29 21.10 37.56
CA ALA A 81 -15.34 20.09 37.41
C ALA A 81 -14.87 18.68 37.84
N MET A 82 -13.61 18.36 37.58
CA MET A 82 -13.01 17.10 38.00
C MET A 82 -12.83 17.04 39.50
N LEU A 83 -12.30 18.10 40.15
CA LEU A 83 -12.14 18.17 41.61
C LEU A 83 -13.49 18.06 42.32
N GLU A 84 -14.52 18.71 41.78
CA GLU A 84 -15.89 18.60 42.30
C GLU A 84 -16.43 17.17 42.24
N ARG A 85 -16.19 16.45 41.15
CA ARG A 85 -16.54 15.03 41.01
C ARG A 85 -15.83 14.13 42.04
N LEU A 86 -14.61 14.53 42.47
CA LEU A 86 -13.84 13.85 43.50
C LEU A 86 -14.23 14.30 44.92
N GLY A 87 -15.25 15.15 45.05
CA GLY A 87 -15.74 15.64 46.34
C GLY A 87 -14.93 16.79 46.93
N VAL A 88 -14.01 17.36 46.21
CA VAL A 88 -13.24 18.55 46.60
C VAL A 88 -13.99 19.77 46.09
N LYS A 89 -14.25 20.75 47.01
CA LYS A 89 -14.85 22.05 46.66
C LYS A 89 -13.74 23.08 46.49
N PRO A 90 -13.21 23.28 45.28
CA PRO A 90 -12.16 24.26 45.05
C PRO A 90 -12.76 25.67 45.05
N THR A 91 -12.07 26.62 45.68
CA THR A 91 -12.39 28.03 45.57
C THR A 91 -11.80 28.58 44.28
N GLU A 92 -12.59 29.29 43.49
CA GLU A 92 -12.16 29.80 42.15
C GLU A 92 -10.99 30.81 42.23
N THR A 93 -10.80 31.43 43.34
CA THR A 93 -9.74 32.42 43.60
C THR A 93 -8.45 31.72 44.03
N GLY A 94 -7.46 31.68 43.10
CA GLY A 94 -6.08 31.34 43.47
C GLY A 94 -5.53 30.03 42.88
N LEU A 95 -6.22 29.37 41.97
CA LEU A 95 -5.63 28.24 41.22
C LEU A 95 -4.59 28.78 40.20
N THR A 96 -3.35 28.80 40.64
CA THR A 96 -2.18 29.08 39.76
C THR A 96 -1.31 27.86 39.76
N SER A 97 -1.38 27.07 38.71
CA SER A 97 -0.56 25.87 38.54
C SER A 97 -0.17 25.74 37.06
N LYS A 98 1.05 25.35 36.79
CA LYS A 98 1.53 24.94 35.48
C LYS A 98 1.81 23.45 35.43
N ASN A 99 1.20 22.69 36.35
CA ASN A 99 1.41 21.25 36.45
C ASN A 99 0.28 20.43 35.79
N VAL A 100 -0.64 21.12 35.10
CA VAL A 100 -1.79 20.51 34.43
C VAL A 100 -1.86 21.01 32.99
N ALA A 101 -2.19 20.12 32.08
CA ALA A 101 -2.43 20.46 30.67
C ALA A 101 -3.73 19.83 30.19
N ALA A 102 -4.52 20.59 29.44
CA ALA A 102 -5.65 20.06 28.70
C ALA A 102 -5.15 19.38 27.43
N VAL A 103 -5.69 18.21 27.16
CA VAL A 103 -5.24 17.38 26.04
C VAL A 103 -6.41 16.80 25.26
N ILE A 104 -6.22 16.66 23.96
CA ILE A 104 -7.02 15.78 23.13
C ILE A 104 -6.39 14.39 23.13
N VAL A 105 -7.21 13.39 23.22
CA VAL A 105 -6.81 11.99 23.31
C VAL A 105 -7.45 11.26 22.15
N THR A 106 -6.63 10.60 21.33
CA THR A 106 -7.10 9.84 20.17
C THR A 106 -6.65 8.39 20.27
N SER A 107 -7.46 7.50 19.77
CA SER A 107 -7.15 6.07 19.69
C SER A 107 -7.82 5.43 18.50
N SER A 108 -7.30 4.31 18.04
CA SER A 108 -7.94 3.46 17.04
C SER A 108 -8.51 2.21 17.75
N LEU A 109 -9.83 2.01 17.61
CA LEU A 109 -10.52 0.84 18.12
C LEU A 109 -10.63 -0.20 17.02
N PRO A 110 -9.94 -1.37 17.15
CA PRO A 110 -10.08 -2.47 16.19
C PRO A 110 -11.53 -2.97 16.13
N GLY A 111 -11.99 -3.37 14.92
CA GLY A 111 -13.39 -3.75 14.70
C GLY A 111 -13.90 -4.93 15.53
N PHE A 112 -12.99 -5.80 16.02
CA PHE A 112 -13.32 -6.96 16.86
C PHE A 112 -12.75 -6.87 18.27
N ALA A 113 -12.46 -5.65 18.73
CA ALA A 113 -11.99 -5.45 20.08
C ALA A 113 -13.09 -5.82 21.09
N ARG A 114 -12.76 -6.70 22.02
CA ARG A 114 -13.66 -7.13 23.12
C ARG A 114 -13.52 -6.22 24.32
N GLN A 115 -14.56 -6.16 25.13
CA GLN A 115 -14.50 -5.50 26.43
C GLN A 115 -13.30 -6.00 27.25
N GLY A 116 -12.55 -5.06 27.84
CA GLY A 116 -11.31 -5.35 28.58
C GLY A 116 -10.05 -5.38 27.71
N ASN A 117 -10.16 -5.38 26.37
CA ASN A 117 -8.98 -5.26 25.51
C ASN A 117 -8.29 -3.91 25.72
N ARG A 118 -6.97 -3.91 25.59
CA ARG A 118 -6.17 -2.70 25.69
C ARG A 118 -5.81 -2.16 24.31
N ILE A 119 -5.90 -0.84 24.19
CA ILE A 119 -5.57 -0.10 22.96
C ILE A 119 -4.55 0.99 23.26
N ASP A 120 -3.78 1.34 22.27
CA ASP A 120 -2.81 2.43 22.33
C ASP A 120 -3.52 3.78 22.23
N VAL A 121 -2.98 4.76 22.92
CA VAL A 121 -3.56 6.09 23.01
C VAL A 121 -2.51 7.12 22.64
N VAL A 122 -2.91 8.07 21.80
CA VAL A 122 -2.10 9.24 21.44
C VAL A 122 -2.71 10.48 22.08
N ILE A 123 -1.86 11.32 22.63
CA ILE A 123 -2.24 12.48 23.41
C ILE A 123 -1.56 13.71 22.78
N SER A 124 -2.33 14.77 22.61
CA SER A 124 -1.80 16.06 22.11
C SER A 124 -2.29 17.21 22.96
N ALA A 125 -1.42 18.10 23.35
CA ALA A 125 -1.79 19.29 24.12
C ALA A 125 -2.71 20.22 23.33
N LEU A 126 -3.75 20.74 23.98
CA LEU A 126 -4.69 21.71 23.39
C LEU A 126 -4.38 23.14 23.82
N GLY A 127 -3.73 23.29 24.97
CA GLY A 127 -3.42 24.60 25.53
C GLY A 127 -2.02 25.09 25.19
N ASP A 128 -1.46 25.90 26.06
CA ASP A 128 -0.13 26.49 25.96
C ASP A 128 0.97 25.68 26.66
N SER A 129 0.69 24.40 26.96
CA SER A 129 1.66 23.47 27.54
C SER A 129 2.86 23.29 26.63
N SER A 130 4.05 23.47 27.19
CA SER A 130 5.31 23.37 26.46
C SER A 130 5.87 21.94 26.38
N ASN A 131 5.49 21.07 27.34
CA ASN A 131 5.97 19.69 27.40
C ASN A 131 5.08 18.83 28.30
N LEU A 132 4.77 17.60 27.87
CA LEU A 132 3.96 16.63 28.60
C LEU A 132 4.81 15.59 29.35
N LEU A 133 6.14 15.69 29.33
CA LEU A 133 7.05 14.73 29.92
C LEU A 133 6.82 14.56 31.43
N GLY A 134 6.75 13.31 31.87
CA GLY A 134 6.54 12.95 33.30
C GLY A 134 5.08 13.07 33.76
N GLY A 135 4.19 13.54 32.91
CA GLY A 135 2.76 13.68 33.24
C GLY A 135 2.02 12.35 33.27
N THR A 136 0.84 12.38 33.88
CA THR A 136 -0.10 11.26 33.93
C THR A 136 -1.45 11.73 33.38
N LEU A 137 -1.98 11.01 32.37
CA LEU A 137 -3.32 11.20 31.86
C LEU A 137 -4.33 10.70 32.90
N LEU A 138 -5.25 11.55 33.27
CA LEU A 138 -6.37 11.18 34.13
C LEU A 138 -7.42 10.39 33.34
N VAL A 139 -8.33 9.73 34.07
CA VAL A 139 -9.43 8.95 33.47
C VAL A 139 -10.18 9.78 32.44
N THR A 140 -10.05 9.36 31.17
CA THR A 140 -10.58 10.09 30.01
C THR A 140 -11.46 9.16 29.19
N PRO A 141 -12.77 9.44 29.06
CA PRO A 141 -13.62 8.70 28.16
C PRO A 141 -13.26 8.98 26.70
N LEU A 142 -13.23 7.94 25.88
CA LEU A 142 -13.00 8.00 24.45
C LEU A 142 -14.31 7.70 23.73
N LEU A 143 -14.78 8.66 22.94
CA LEU A 143 -16.05 8.63 22.22
C LEU A 143 -15.84 8.23 20.76
N GLY A 144 -16.79 7.47 20.24
CA GLY A 144 -16.92 7.23 18.81
C GLY A 144 -17.60 8.38 18.07
N ALA A 145 -17.77 8.23 16.76
CA ALA A 145 -18.43 9.22 15.92
C ALA A 145 -19.94 9.39 16.23
N ASP A 146 -20.53 8.42 16.90
CA ASP A 146 -21.92 8.42 17.40
C ASP A 146 -22.08 9.14 18.75
N GLY A 147 -20.98 9.60 19.37
CA GLY A 147 -20.97 10.26 20.65
C GLY A 147 -21.01 9.32 21.87
N GLU A 148 -21.02 8.01 21.65
CA GLU A 148 -21.01 7.00 22.70
C GLU A 148 -19.59 6.67 23.17
N VAL A 149 -19.42 6.32 24.46
CA VAL A 149 -18.13 5.95 25.04
C VAL A 149 -17.83 4.49 24.73
N TYR A 150 -16.71 4.25 24.04
CA TYR A 150 -16.24 2.91 23.70
C TYR A 150 -15.03 2.46 24.50
N ALA A 151 -14.21 3.38 24.96
CA ALA A 151 -13.03 3.07 25.75
C ALA A 151 -12.75 4.14 26.80
N VAL A 152 -11.95 3.80 27.78
CA VAL A 152 -11.48 4.75 28.80
C VAL A 152 -9.95 4.72 28.81
N ALA A 153 -9.32 5.88 28.72
CA ALA A 153 -7.87 6.04 28.70
C ALA A 153 -7.34 6.59 30.00
N GLN A 154 -6.22 6.04 30.47
CA GLN A 154 -5.50 6.49 31.67
C GLN A 154 -4.04 5.99 31.63
N GLY A 155 -3.10 6.75 32.22
CA GLY A 155 -1.74 6.26 32.43
C GLY A 155 -0.66 7.31 32.30
N GLN A 156 0.58 6.88 32.53
CA GLN A 156 1.75 7.75 32.35
C GLN A 156 2.02 8.00 30.89
N VAL A 157 2.29 9.27 30.53
CA VAL A 157 2.54 9.66 29.16
C VAL A 157 4.02 9.48 28.80
N ALA A 158 4.28 8.84 27.65
CA ALA A 158 5.60 8.72 27.07
C ALA A 158 5.75 9.73 25.93
N VAL A 159 6.65 10.68 26.07
CA VAL A 159 6.91 11.72 25.09
C VAL A 159 8.07 11.30 24.18
N GLY A 160 7.89 11.41 22.87
CA GLY A 160 8.92 11.10 21.87
C GLY A 160 9.98 12.17 21.64
N GLY A 161 9.95 13.26 22.42
CA GLY A 161 10.86 14.39 22.30
C GLY A 161 11.25 14.94 23.66
N PHE A 162 12.20 15.85 23.69
CA PHE A 162 12.52 16.64 24.87
C PHE A 162 12.68 18.12 24.49
N SER A 163 12.36 18.99 25.44
CA SER A 163 12.68 20.40 25.39
C SER A 163 13.50 20.73 26.63
N ALA A 164 14.71 21.22 26.44
CA ALA A 164 15.57 21.70 27.53
C ALA A 164 16.03 23.12 27.17
N GLY A 165 15.84 24.05 28.10
CA GLY A 165 16.22 25.46 27.87
C GLY A 165 16.47 26.22 29.16
N GLY A 166 17.30 27.24 29.05
CA GLY A 166 17.53 28.27 30.06
C GLY A 166 16.97 29.61 29.57
N ALA A 167 17.18 30.67 30.36
CA ALA A 167 16.68 32.02 30.03
C ALA A 167 17.19 32.60 28.70
N ALA A 168 18.26 32.03 28.13
CA ALA A 168 18.90 32.54 26.91
C ALA A 168 18.71 31.63 25.66
N GLU A 169 18.47 30.32 25.84
CA GLU A 169 18.36 29.40 24.70
C GLU A 169 17.51 28.19 25.06
N THR A 170 16.68 27.74 24.12
CA THR A 170 15.86 26.53 24.25
C THR A 170 16.18 25.56 23.12
N VAL A 171 16.61 24.35 23.47
CA VAL A 171 16.84 23.25 22.51
C VAL A 171 15.68 22.30 22.59
N THR A 172 14.93 22.15 21.48
CA THR A 172 13.81 21.22 21.36
C THR A 172 14.17 20.14 20.33
N LYS A 173 14.01 18.87 20.71
CA LYS A 173 14.13 17.73 19.80
C LYS A 173 12.82 16.92 19.83
N GLY A 174 12.24 16.73 18.64
CA GLY A 174 10.93 16.08 18.50
C GLY A 174 9.76 17.01 18.87
N VAL A 175 8.59 16.44 19.16
CA VAL A 175 7.38 17.17 19.53
C VAL A 175 7.03 16.88 20.98
N PRO A 176 7.47 17.72 21.95
CA PRO A 176 7.26 17.45 23.38
C PRO A 176 5.80 17.64 23.84
N THR A 177 4.94 18.25 23.01
CA THR A 177 3.51 18.46 23.25
C THR A 177 2.64 17.30 22.75
N SER A 178 3.24 16.28 22.14
CA SER A 178 2.58 15.04 21.75
C SER A 178 3.20 13.84 22.49
N ALA A 179 2.36 12.95 22.96
CA ALA A 179 2.77 11.80 23.75
C ALA A 179 1.94 10.56 23.40
N ARG A 180 2.44 9.39 23.79
CA ARG A 180 1.74 8.11 23.62
C ARG A 180 1.68 7.37 24.94
N ILE A 181 0.58 6.63 25.16
CA ILE A 181 0.47 5.65 26.23
C ILE A 181 0.22 4.29 25.58
N ALA A 182 1.22 3.42 25.60
CA ALA A 182 1.06 2.06 25.12
C ALA A 182 0.10 1.31 26.03
N ASN A 183 -0.93 0.67 25.44
CA ASN A 183 -1.98 -0.03 26.16
C ASN A 183 -2.72 0.84 27.20
N GLY A 184 -2.76 2.16 26.98
CA GLY A 184 -3.33 3.13 27.91
C GLY A 184 -4.84 3.23 27.91
N GLY A 185 -5.50 2.73 26.88
CA GLY A 185 -6.96 2.66 26.78
C GLY A 185 -7.48 1.26 27.06
N ILE A 186 -8.61 1.17 27.77
CA ILE A 186 -9.34 -0.08 28.01
C ILE A 186 -10.69 0.04 27.31
N VAL A 187 -11.04 -0.96 26.51
CA VAL A 187 -12.32 -1.04 25.81
C VAL A 187 -13.43 -1.38 26.80
N GLU A 188 -14.43 -0.51 26.90
CA GLU A 188 -15.59 -0.69 27.77
C GLU A 188 -16.83 -1.18 27.01
N ARG A 189 -16.91 -0.85 25.71
CA ARG A 189 -18.03 -1.26 24.86
C ARG A 189 -17.48 -1.83 23.55
N GLU A 190 -18.03 -2.96 23.15
CA GLU A 190 -17.74 -3.57 21.86
C GLU A 190 -18.49 -2.86 20.72
N VAL A 191 -17.88 -2.83 19.54
CA VAL A 191 -18.62 -2.45 18.33
C VAL A 191 -19.51 -3.62 17.96
N GLY A 192 -20.83 -3.40 17.95
CA GLY A 192 -21.83 -4.44 17.68
C GLY A 192 -21.77 -4.96 16.25
N PHE A 193 -20.81 -5.81 15.95
CA PHE A 193 -20.69 -6.48 14.66
C PHE A 193 -20.61 -7.99 14.86
N GLU A 194 -21.71 -8.68 14.55
CA GLU A 194 -21.78 -10.14 14.63
C GLU A 194 -21.49 -10.77 13.27
N LEU A 195 -20.22 -11.12 13.03
CA LEU A 195 -19.78 -11.78 11.81
C LEU A 195 -20.54 -13.09 11.53
N ALA A 196 -20.86 -13.85 12.58
CA ALA A 196 -21.58 -15.11 12.48
C ALA A 196 -23.05 -14.96 12.03
N ALA A 197 -23.65 -13.79 12.24
CA ALA A 197 -25.04 -13.52 11.86
C ALA A 197 -25.19 -13.06 10.39
N LEU A 198 -24.08 -12.79 9.72
CA LEU A 198 -24.09 -12.32 8.33
C LEU A 198 -24.45 -13.45 7.38
N LYS A 199 -25.41 -13.20 6.50
CA LYS A 199 -25.73 -14.07 5.34
C LYS A 199 -24.91 -13.74 4.11
N LYS A 200 -24.31 -12.54 4.11
CA LYS A 200 -23.48 -12.02 3.04
C LYS A 200 -22.34 -11.22 3.65
N VAL A 201 -21.17 -11.30 3.01
CA VAL A 201 -19.98 -10.52 3.36
C VAL A 201 -19.53 -9.75 2.13
N ARG A 202 -19.19 -8.49 2.28
CA ARG A 202 -18.57 -7.70 1.23
C ARG A 202 -17.05 -7.77 1.36
N VAL A 203 -16.41 -8.07 0.24
CA VAL A 203 -14.97 -8.07 0.09
C VAL A 203 -14.60 -6.83 -0.72
N THR A 204 -13.90 -5.89 -0.13
CA THR A 204 -13.55 -4.61 -0.74
C THR A 204 -12.09 -4.63 -1.17
N LEU A 205 -11.83 -4.39 -2.46
CA LEU A 205 -10.48 -4.27 -2.99
C LEU A 205 -9.84 -2.95 -2.53
N ARG A 206 -8.58 -3.00 -2.14
CA ARG A 206 -7.79 -1.80 -1.80
C ARG A 206 -7.55 -0.91 -3.01
N ASN A 207 -7.32 -1.53 -4.18
CA ASN A 207 -7.23 -0.87 -5.47
C ASN A 207 -8.41 -1.32 -6.32
N PRO A 208 -9.45 -0.49 -6.50
CA PRO A 208 -10.63 -0.84 -7.29
C PRO A 208 -10.28 -1.09 -8.76
N ASP A 209 -10.61 -2.29 -9.26
CA ASP A 209 -10.45 -2.67 -10.65
C ASP A 209 -11.44 -3.77 -11.05
N PHE A 210 -12.12 -3.63 -12.20
CA PHE A 210 -13.13 -4.56 -12.69
C PHE A 210 -12.58 -5.97 -12.97
N THR A 211 -11.37 -6.05 -13.52
CA THR A 211 -10.72 -7.31 -13.87
C THR A 211 -10.32 -8.06 -12.60
N THR A 212 -9.73 -7.36 -11.64
CA THR A 212 -9.36 -7.90 -10.33
C THR A 212 -10.57 -8.37 -9.55
N ALA A 213 -11.65 -7.56 -9.50
CA ALA A 213 -12.90 -7.94 -8.84
C ALA A 213 -13.50 -9.22 -9.46
N ARG A 214 -13.47 -9.34 -10.80
CA ARG A 214 -13.93 -10.53 -11.51
C ARG A 214 -13.05 -11.75 -11.23
N ARG A 215 -11.71 -11.60 -11.25
CA ARG A 215 -10.75 -12.67 -10.93
C ARG A 215 -10.93 -13.15 -9.50
N LEU A 216 -11.14 -12.23 -8.55
CA LEU A 216 -11.44 -12.56 -7.16
C LEU A 216 -12.72 -13.39 -7.05
N ALA A 217 -13.81 -12.95 -7.66
CA ALA A 217 -15.09 -13.68 -7.63
C ALA A 217 -14.96 -15.07 -8.26
N GLN A 218 -14.21 -15.20 -9.37
CA GLN A 218 -13.95 -16.48 -10.02
C GLN A 218 -13.14 -17.43 -9.14
N ALA A 219 -12.08 -16.94 -8.48
CA ALA A 219 -11.25 -17.74 -7.58
C ALA A 219 -12.06 -18.25 -6.38
N VAL A 220 -12.88 -17.39 -5.76
CA VAL A 220 -13.76 -17.77 -4.65
C VAL A 220 -14.81 -18.79 -5.11
N ASN A 221 -15.45 -18.59 -6.27
CA ASN A 221 -16.44 -19.52 -6.80
C ASN A 221 -15.83 -20.88 -7.17
N ALA A 222 -14.62 -20.89 -7.72
CA ALA A 222 -13.88 -22.11 -8.02
C ALA A 222 -13.55 -22.90 -6.74
N PHE A 223 -13.11 -22.20 -5.69
CA PHE A 223 -12.84 -22.81 -4.39
C PHE A 223 -14.10 -23.40 -3.74
N LEU A 224 -15.22 -22.65 -3.77
CA LEU A 224 -16.48 -23.08 -3.15
C LEU A 224 -17.29 -24.09 -4.01
N GLY A 225 -16.95 -24.24 -5.29
CA GLY A 225 -17.72 -25.07 -6.24
C GLY A 225 -19.13 -24.52 -6.54
N THR A 226 -19.42 -23.27 -6.17
CA THR A 226 -20.73 -22.62 -6.32
C THR A 226 -20.58 -21.14 -6.71
N ASN A 227 -21.60 -20.54 -7.33
CA ASN A 227 -21.63 -19.13 -7.66
C ASN A 227 -21.99 -18.26 -6.43
N ALA A 228 -21.19 -18.32 -5.39
CA ALA A 228 -21.40 -17.59 -4.14
C ALA A 228 -20.88 -16.14 -4.17
N ALA A 229 -19.81 -15.90 -4.92
CA ALA A 229 -19.18 -14.58 -5.05
C ALA A 229 -19.59 -13.89 -6.35
N ARG A 230 -19.91 -12.58 -6.26
CA ARG A 230 -20.30 -11.72 -7.38
C ARG A 230 -19.67 -10.34 -7.23
N PRO A 231 -19.01 -9.77 -8.28
CA PRO A 231 -18.62 -8.37 -8.27
C PRO A 231 -19.88 -7.50 -8.31
N SER A 232 -19.95 -6.53 -7.40
CA SER A 232 -21.02 -5.51 -7.37
C SER A 232 -20.60 -4.25 -8.11
N ASP A 233 -19.34 -3.89 -7.95
CA ASP A 233 -18.68 -2.72 -8.52
C ASP A 233 -17.15 -3.02 -8.65
N PRO A 234 -16.32 -2.11 -9.22
CA PRO A 234 -14.90 -2.37 -9.41
C PRO A 234 -14.12 -2.58 -8.09
N GLY A 235 -14.66 -2.10 -6.96
CA GLY A 235 -14.02 -2.21 -5.65
C GLY A 235 -14.63 -3.25 -4.75
N THR A 236 -15.82 -3.79 -5.06
CA THR A 236 -16.58 -4.61 -4.11
C THR A 236 -17.05 -5.91 -4.73
N VAL A 237 -16.78 -7.01 -4.05
CA VAL A 237 -17.31 -8.33 -4.37
C VAL A 237 -18.22 -8.80 -3.23
N GLU A 238 -19.48 -9.06 -3.54
CA GLU A 238 -20.44 -9.65 -2.60
C GLU A 238 -20.25 -11.16 -2.54
N LEU A 239 -19.99 -11.67 -1.35
CA LEU A 239 -19.90 -13.11 -1.05
C LEU A 239 -21.13 -13.54 -0.25
N ARG A 240 -21.92 -14.45 -0.78
CA ARG A 240 -22.98 -15.14 -0.04
C ARG A 240 -22.39 -16.32 0.72
N ILE A 241 -22.72 -16.43 2.00
CA ILE A 241 -22.23 -17.55 2.80
C ILE A 241 -22.97 -18.82 2.40
N PRO A 242 -22.27 -19.88 1.90
CA PRO A 242 -22.90 -21.15 1.58
C PRO A 242 -23.42 -21.83 2.84
N ARG A 243 -24.51 -22.61 2.72
CA ARG A 243 -25.13 -23.31 3.85
C ARG A 243 -24.18 -24.18 4.67
N GLY A 244 -23.15 -24.75 4.04
CA GLY A 244 -22.14 -25.55 4.73
C GLY A 244 -21.18 -24.76 5.61
N TYR A 245 -21.20 -23.41 5.57
CA TYR A 245 -20.33 -22.51 6.33
C TYR A 245 -21.11 -21.58 7.26
N GLU A 246 -22.44 -21.73 7.38
CA GLU A 246 -23.28 -20.86 8.22
C GLU A 246 -22.80 -20.84 9.69
N ASP A 247 -22.34 -21.99 10.19
CA ASP A 247 -21.83 -22.12 11.57
C ASP A 247 -20.31 -21.82 11.68
N ASN A 248 -19.61 -21.62 10.57
CA ASN A 248 -18.16 -21.39 10.54
C ASN A 248 -17.74 -20.33 9.52
N VAL A 249 -18.31 -19.14 9.65
CA VAL A 249 -18.01 -18.01 8.76
C VAL A 249 -16.53 -17.60 8.86
N VAL A 250 -15.94 -17.63 10.05
CA VAL A 250 -14.52 -17.29 10.26
C VAL A 250 -13.61 -18.25 9.50
N GLY A 251 -13.90 -19.57 9.54
CA GLY A 251 -13.17 -20.57 8.76
C GLY A 251 -13.26 -20.31 7.26
N LEU A 252 -14.46 -20.04 6.75
CA LEU A 252 -14.67 -19.67 5.35
C LEU A 252 -13.82 -18.47 4.93
N LEU A 253 -13.85 -17.38 5.71
CA LEU A 253 -13.09 -16.19 5.39
C LEU A 253 -11.57 -16.44 5.45
N THR A 254 -11.10 -17.24 6.42
CA THR A 254 -9.69 -17.61 6.54
C THR A 254 -9.21 -18.38 5.30
N ASP A 255 -10.02 -19.32 4.80
CA ASP A 255 -9.68 -20.07 3.59
C ASP A 255 -9.65 -19.17 2.36
N ILE A 256 -10.64 -18.28 2.23
CA ILE A 256 -10.71 -17.30 1.13
C ILE A 256 -9.53 -16.33 1.16
N GLU A 257 -9.11 -15.86 2.33
CA GLU A 257 -7.97 -14.96 2.49
C GLU A 257 -6.67 -15.53 1.91
N GLN A 258 -6.50 -16.84 1.95
CA GLN A 258 -5.29 -17.52 1.46
C GLN A 258 -5.31 -17.78 -0.05
N LEU A 259 -6.46 -17.64 -0.72
CA LEU A 259 -6.54 -17.81 -2.17
C LEU A 259 -5.63 -16.78 -2.87
N ARG A 260 -4.96 -17.26 -3.90
CA ARG A 260 -4.06 -16.44 -4.71
C ARG A 260 -4.75 -16.02 -5.99
N ILE A 261 -4.65 -14.74 -6.30
CA ILE A 261 -5.13 -14.16 -7.56
C ILE A 261 -4.08 -13.22 -8.12
N GLU A 262 -4.14 -12.99 -9.41
CA GLU A 262 -3.30 -12.00 -10.11
C GLU A 262 -4.09 -10.69 -10.21
N PRO A 263 -3.76 -9.68 -9.39
CA PRO A 263 -4.41 -8.38 -9.51
C PRO A 263 -4.02 -7.73 -10.83
N ASP A 264 -4.95 -7.08 -11.48
CA ASP A 264 -4.66 -6.23 -12.61
C ASP A 264 -4.10 -4.89 -12.13
N GLN A 265 -3.08 -4.41 -12.81
CA GLN A 265 -2.44 -3.15 -12.46
C GLN A 265 -2.62 -2.16 -13.60
N VAL A 266 -3.19 -1.02 -13.28
CA VAL A 266 -3.26 0.10 -14.22
C VAL A 266 -1.83 0.55 -14.55
N ALA A 267 -1.57 0.73 -15.85
CA ALA A 267 -0.31 1.28 -16.29
C ALA A 267 -0.11 2.69 -15.70
N ARG A 268 0.87 2.83 -14.80
CA ARG A 268 1.16 4.08 -14.10
C ARG A 268 2.63 4.38 -14.05
N ILE A 269 2.97 5.64 -14.18
CA ILE A 269 4.30 6.20 -14.01
C ILE A 269 4.24 7.19 -12.85
N VAL A 270 5.08 7.00 -11.87
CA VAL A 270 5.25 7.91 -10.74
C VAL A 270 6.59 8.62 -10.91
N ILE A 271 6.56 9.93 -10.83
CA ILE A 271 7.72 10.79 -11.03
C ILE A 271 7.91 11.66 -9.79
N ASP A 272 9.06 11.58 -9.16
CA ASP A 272 9.49 12.49 -8.12
C ASP A 272 10.42 13.54 -8.75
N GLU A 273 9.95 14.78 -8.83
CA GLU A 273 10.73 15.88 -9.44
C GLU A 273 11.92 16.33 -8.56
N GLN A 274 11.85 16.12 -7.25
CA GLN A 274 12.91 16.52 -6.33
C GLN A 274 14.11 15.59 -6.42
N SER A 275 13.87 14.29 -6.36
CA SER A 275 14.93 13.27 -6.45
C SER A 275 15.27 12.86 -7.88
N GLY A 276 14.43 13.20 -8.87
CA GLY A 276 14.55 12.74 -10.26
C GLY A 276 14.24 11.25 -10.42
N THR A 277 13.57 10.64 -9.47
CA THR A 277 13.23 9.21 -9.50
C THR A 277 11.99 8.98 -10.35
N ILE A 278 12.08 8.03 -11.30
CA ILE A 278 10.96 7.60 -12.13
C ILE A 278 10.67 6.14 -11.83
N VAL A 279 9.46 5.85 -11.37
CA VAL A 279 8.96 4.49 -11.12
C VAL A 279 7.87 4.18 -12.13
N MET A 280 7.99 3.07 -12.83
CA MET A 280 7.04 2.67 -13.87
C MET A 280 6.55 1.24 -13.66
N GLY A 281 5.28 0.99 -13.95
CA GLY A 281 4.69 -0.33 -13.94
C GLY A 281 5.08 -1.15 -15.19
N GLU A 282 5.03 -2.46 -15.09
CA GLU A 282 5.36 -3.41 -16.17
C GLU A 282 4.46 -3.23 -17.42
N ASN A 283 3.21 -2.83 -17.22
CA ASN A 283 2.20 -2.69 -18.27
C ASN A 283 2.26 -1.36 -19.04
N VAL A 284 3.26 -0.52 -18.78
CA VAL A 284 3.41 0.77 -19.49
C VAL A 284 3.98 0.54 -20.88
N LYS A 285 3.17 0.85 -21.90
CA LYS A 285 3.54 0.71 -23.33
C LYS A 285 3.50 2.05 -24.02
N ILE A 286 4.38 2.23 -25.00
CA ILE A 286 4.44 3.41 -25.85
C ILE A 286 4.05 3.01 -27.27
N SER A 287 3.13 3.78 -27.85
CA SER A 287 2.79 3.68 -29.28
C SER A 287 3.81 4.43 -30.12
N THR A 288 3.79 4.20 -31.43
CA THR A 288 4.66 4.90 -32.38
C THR A 288 4.59 6.42 -32.20
N VAL A 289 5.72 7.04 -31.88
CA VAL A 289 5.81 8.49 -31.69
C VAL A 289 7.20 8.98 -32.15
N ALA A 290 7.26 10.17 -32.69
CA ALA A 290 8.50 10.87 -33.00
C ALA A 290 8.63 12.06 -32.06
N ILE A 291 9.78 12.18 -31.40
CA ILE A 291 10.07 13.24 -30.42
C ILE A 291 11.31 13.98 -30.90
N ALA A 292 11.25 15.30 -30.86
CA ALA A 292 12.40 16.15 -31.11
C ALA A 292 12.49 17.15 -29.95
N GLN A 293 13.64 17.16 -29.28
CA GLN A 293 13.93 18.12 -28.19
C GLN A 293 15.35 18.67 -28.41
N GLY A 294 15.44 19.96 -28.69
CA GLY A 294 16.71 20.60 -28.99
C GLY A 294 17.38 20.00 -30.25
N SER A 295 18.57 19.44 -30.09
CA SER A 295 19.31 18.73 -31.14
C SER A 295 18.97 17.23 -31.21
N LEU A 296 18.19 16.70 -30.27
CA LEU A 296 17.84 15.29 -30.19
C LEU A 296 16.51 15.01 -30.91
N THR A 297 16.51 14.05 -31.82
CA THR A 297 15.30 13.56 -32.49
C THR A 297 15.17 12.06 -32.23
N ILE A 298 14.06 11.64 -31.60
CA ILE A 298 13.75 10.25 -31.33
C ILE A 298 12.47 9.86 -32.09
N ARG A 299 12.51 8.75 -32.81
CA ARG A 299 11.35 8.21 -33.51
C ARG A 299 11.09 6.76 -33.07
N VAL A 300 9.89 6.49 -32.63
CA VAL A 300 9.39 5.14 -32.32
C VAL A 300 8.53 4.67 -33.50
N SER A 301 8.86 3.58 -34.14
CA SER A 301 8.07 2.99 -35.24
C SER A 301 7.94 1.48 -35.09
N GLU A 302 6.93 0.95 -35.75
CA GLU A 302 6.52 -0.44 -35.67
C GLU A 302 6.78 -1.13 -37.00
N ALA A 303 7.50 -2.28 -37.02
CA ALA A 303 7.58 -3.18 -38.17
C ALA A 303 7.35 -4.64 -37.71
N ALA A 304 6.42 -5.30 -38.37
CA ALA A 304 6.23 -6.74 -38.21
C ALA A 304 7.21 -7.49 -39.10
N GLN A 305 8.10 -8.29 -38.53
CA GLN A 305 8.97 -9.17 -39.31
C GLN A 305 8.39 -10.59 -39.32
N VAL A 306 8.03 -11.05 -40.48
CA VAL A 306 7.56 -12.42 -40.72
C VAL A 306 8.78 -13.33 -40.92
N SER A 307 9.02 -14.23 -39.98
CA SER A 307 10.03 -15.29 -40.20
C SER A 307 9.40 -16.44 -40.98
N GLN A 308 9.79 -16.59 -42.21
CA GLN A 308 9.38 -17.72 -43.05
C GLN A 308 10.45 -18.83 -42.99
N PRO A 309 10.02 -20.10 -42.88
CA PRO A 309 10.94 -21.23 -42.99
C PRO A 309 11.65 -21.22 -44.35
N GLY A 310 12.92 -21.59 -44.35
CA GLY A 310 13.68 -21.71 -45.58
C GLY A 310 13.04 -22.67 -46.61
N PRO A 311 13.29 -22.52 -47.93
CA PRO A 311 12.60 -23.27 -48.98
C PRO A 311 12.77 -24.80 -48.92
N PHE A 312 13.57 -25.35 -48.01
CA PHE A 312 13.85 -26.77 -47.82
C PHE A 312 13.58 -27.30 -46.41
N ALA A 313 12.75 -26.61 -45.61
CA ALA A 313 12.37 -27.09 -44.25
C ALA A 313 11.14 -28.02 -44.36
N GLU A 314 11.26 -29.26 -43.90
CA GLU A 314 10.20 -30.28 -43.98
C GLU A 314 9.02 -30.04 -43.02
N ALA A 315 9.12 -29.13 -42.05
CA ALA A 315 8.03 -28.64 -41.21
C ALA A 315 8.44 -27.33 -40.56
N GLY A 316 7.63 -26.30 -40.66
CA GLY A 316 7.81 -25.01 -39.98
C GLY A 316 6.54 -24.18 -40.04
N GLU A 317 6.06 -23.72 -38.92
CA GLU A 317 4.97 -22.75 -38.82
C GLU A 317 5.57 -21.34 -38.98
N THR A 318 4.85 -20.46 -39.68
CA THR A 318 5.19 -19.04 -39.80
C THR A 318 4.95 -18.40 -38.45
N ALA A 319 5.98 -17.93 -37.77
CA ALA A 319 5.89 -17.20 -36.52
C ALA A 319 6.17 -15.71 -36.74
N GLU A 320 5.28 -14.85 -36.29
CA GLU A 320 5.56 -13.41 -36.19
C GLU A 320 6.40 -13.16 -34.95
N VAL A 321 7.63 -12.71 -35.12
CA VAL A 321 8.53 -12.34 -34.02
C VAL A 321 8.72 -10.84 -34.04
N ALA A 322 8.27 -10.17 -32.98
CA ALA A 322 8.56 -8.74 -32.80
C ALA A 322 10.03 -8.54 -32.42
N ARG A 323 10.73 -7.75 -33.19
CA ARG A 323 12.12 -7.32 -32.90
C ARG A 323 12.15 -5.81 -32.72
N THR A 324 12.80 -5.38 -31.65
CA THR A 324 12.99 -3.97 -31.27
C THR A 324 14.40 -3.54 -31.67
N ASP A 325 14.50 -2.45 -32.43
CA ASP A 325 15.77 -1.78 -32.74
C ASP A 325 15.64 -0.30 -32.32
N VAL A 326 16.55 0.18 -31.47
CA VAL A 326 16.63 1.57 -31.04
C VAL A 326 17.88 2.19 -31.64
N GLN A 327 17.74 3.09 -32.60
CA GLN A 327 18.83 3.91 -33.09
C GLN A 327 18.72 5.33 -32.55
N VAL A 328 19.78 5.83 -31.97
CA VAL A 328 19.92 7.19 -31.49
C VAL A 328 21.10 7.85 -32.18
N ASP A 329 20.86 9.04 -32.71
CA ASP A 329 21.89 9.80 -33.44
C ASP A 329 22.10 11.16 -32.74
N GLU A 330 23.35 11.42 -32.31
CA GLU A 330 23.80 12.71 -31.81
C GLU A 330 24.41 13.53 -32.94
N GLY A 331 23.65 14.51 -33.37
CA GLY A 331 24.06 15.76 -33.98
C GLY A 331 25.14 15.77 -35.04
N ALA A 332 24.84 15.40 -36.28
CA ALA A 332 25.27 16.08 -37.51
C ALA A 332 24.41 15.58 -38.65
N GLU A 333 23.54 16.45 -39.19
CA GLU A 333 22.61 16.18 -40.30
C GLU A 333 21.41 15.26 -39.96
N LYS A 334 20.27 15.87 -39.82
CA LYS A 334 18.87 15.36 -39.73
C LYS A 334 18.68 13.91 -40.16
N LYS A 335 18.91 12.95 -39.27
CA LYS A 335 18.48 11.57 -39.44
C LYS A 335 17.51 11.20 -38.33
N PHE A 336 16.35 10.75 -38.75
CA PHE A 336 15.29 10.30 -37.86
C PHE A 336 15.55 8.85 -37.46
N ALA A 337 15.60 8.55 -36.16
CA ALA A 337 15.58 7.18 -35.68
C ALA A 337 14.14 6.70 -35.47
N LEU A 338 13.82 5.54 -36.05
CA LEU A 338 12.50 4.93 -36.02
C LEU A 338 12.52 3.82 -34.95
N VAL A 339 11.68 3.90 -33.94
CA VAL A 339 11.56 2.86 -32.91
C VAL A 339 10.26 2.08 -33.15
N GLU A 340 10.37 0.77 -33.27
CA GLU A 340 9.27 -0.14 -33.62
C GLU A 340 8.32 -0.45 -32.45
N ARG A 341 7.10 -0.92 -32.77
CA ARG A 341 5.97 -1.16 -31.84
C ARG A 341 6.33 -2.17 -30.75
N GLY A 342 5.98 -1.83 -29.50
CA GLY A 342 6.17 -2.70 -28.36
C GLY A 342 7.41 -2.41 -27.53
N VAL A 343 8.07 -1.27 -27.76
CA VAL A 343 9.15 -0.80 -26.86
C VAL A 343 8.56 -0.59 -25.48
N SER A 344 9.13 -1.28 -24.49
CA SER A 344 8.79 -0.95 -23.11
C SER A 344 9.29 0.47 -22.82
N LEU A 345 8.53 1.22 -22.00
CA LEU A 345 9.00 2.54 -21.58
C LEU A 345 10.39 2.45 -20.92
N GLN A 346 10.72 1.30 -20.34
CA GLN A 346 12.00 1.04 -19.72
C GLN A 346 13.16 1.09 -20.72
N ASP A 347 12.97 0.54 -21.92
CA ASP A 347 13.99 0.56 -22.98
C ASP A 347 14.21 2.00 -23.47
N LEU A 348 13.11 2.78 -23.58
CA LEU A 348 13.20 4.19 -23.94
C LEU A 348 13.97 4.99 -22.86
N VAL A 349 13.62 4.82 -21.58
CA VAL A 349 14.29 5.51 -20.45
C VAL A 349 15.75 5.10 -20.35
N ASN A 350 16.06 3.81 -20.53
CA ASN A 350 17.44 3.33 -20.55
C ASN A 350 18.23 3.94 -21.72
N GLY A 351 17.62 4.04 -22.90
CA GLY A 351 18.21 4.72 -24.07
C GLY A 351 18.48 6.20 -23.82
N LEU A 352 17.51 6.92 -23.23
CA LEU A 352 17.62 8.33 -22.88
C LEU A 352 18.69 8.58 -21.81
N ASN A 353 18.75 7.71 -20.78
CA ASN A 353 19.79 7.77 -19.75
C ASN A 353 21.19 7.52 -20.33
N ALA A 354 21.34 6.57 -21.27
CA ALA A 354 22.59 6.31 -21.95
C ALA A 354 23.11 7.50 -22.77
N LEU A 355 22.18 8.38 -23.20
CA LEU A 355 22.47 9.65 -23.88
C LEU A 355 22.77 10.80 -22.92
N GLY A 356 22.76 10.59 -21.61
CA GLY A 356 23.05 11.62 -20.64
C GLY A 356 21.92 12.63 -20.42
N ILE A 357 20.69 12.31 -20.84
CA ILE A 357 19.51 13.18 -20.62
C ILE A 357 19.19 13.24 -19.13
N GLY A 358 19.10 14.45 -18.59
CA GLY A 358 18.81 14.66 -17.20
C GLY A 358 17.36 14.26 -16.80
N PRO A 359 17.10 13.97 -15.51
CA PRO A 359 15.78 13.54 -15.04
C PRO A 359 14.66 14.53 -15.38
N ARG A 360 14.90 15.83 -15.32
CA ARG A 360 13.91 16.88 -15.66
C ARG A 360 13.51 16.85 -17.14
N ASP A 361 14.48 16.63 -18.01
CA ASP A 361 14.21 16.55 -19.44
C ASP A 361 13.45 15.26 -19.78
N LEU A 362 13.77 14.15 -19.09
CA LEU A 362 13.01 12.90 -19.19
C LEU A 362 11.53 13.10 -18.80
N ILE A 363 11.26 13.83 -17.72
CA ILE A 363 9.89 14.16 -17.28
C ILE A 363 9.16 14.93 -18.38
N THR A 364 9.80 15.95 -18.95
CA THR A 364 9.23 16.78 -20.02
C THR A 364 8.93 15.93 -21.27
N ILE A 365 9.83 15.02 -21.64
CA ILE A 365 9.65 14.10 -22.76
C ILE A 365 8.48 13.16 -22.50
N LEU A 366 8.37 12.54 -21.32
CA LEU A 366 7.29 11.64 -20.96
C LEU A 366 5.92 12.34 -20.96
N GLN A 367 5.87 13.57 -20.46
CA GLN A 367 4.66 14.39 -20.50
C GLN A 367 4.27 14.71 -21.96
N ALA A 368 5.23 15.08 -22.81
CA ALA A 368 4.98 15.33 -24.22
C ALA A 368 4.46 14.09 -24.95
N ILE A 369 5.01 12.90 -24.68
CA ILE A 369 4.54 11.62 -25.23
C ILE A 369 3.10 11.34 -24.80
N LYS A 370 2.77 11.61 -23.52
CA LYS A 370 1.41 11.46 -23.02
C LYS A 370 0.44 12.42 -23.69
N TYR A 371 0.80 13.69 -23.83
CA TYR A 371 -0.04 14.68 -24.53
C TYR A 371 -0.23 14.35 -26.02
N ALA A 372 0.77 13.73 -26.64
CA ALA A 372 0.65 13.20 -28.01
C ALA A 372 -0.24 11.95 -28.12
N GLY A 373 -0.73 11.41 -26.98
CA GLY A 373 -1.56 10.20 -26.94
C GLY A 373 -0.81 8.90 -27.20
N ALA A 374 0.52 8.95 -27.28
CA ALA A 374 1.35 7.77 -27.55
C ALA A 374 1.70 6.97 -26.29
N LEU A 375 1.51 7.52 -25.08
CA LEU A 375 1.72 6.85 -23.81
C LEU A 375 0.37 6.47 -23.20
N GLN A 376 0.13 5.17 -23.08
CA GLN A 376 -1.09 4.62 -22.49
C GLN A 376 -0.87 4.31 -21.00
N ALA A 377 -0.59 5.34 -20.21
CA ALA A 377 -0.37 5.24 -18.78
C ALA A 377 -0.75 6.54 -18.08
N ASP A 378 -1.08 6.44 -16.79
CA ASP A 378 -1.25 7.61 -15.93
C ASP A 378 0.10 8.09 -15.40
N ILE A 379 0.37 9.39 -15.53
CA ILE A 379 1.54 10.02 -14.92
C ILE A 379 1.09 10.70 -13.63
N VAL A 380 1.72 10.33 -12.52
CA VAL A 380 1.56 10.95 -11.20
C VAL A 380 2.87 11.60 -10.84
N VAL A 381 2.84 12.90 -10.55
CA VAL A 381 4.01 13.69 -10.10
C VAL A 381 3.89 13.89 -8.60
N MET A 382 4.99 13.64 -7.86
CA MET A 382 5.10 13.81 -6.41
C MET A 382 6.10 14.90 -6.07
#